data_fbea4d77a65a280918c2845b2a453b14
#
_entry.id   fbea4d77a65a280918c2845b2a453b14
#
_cell.length_a   1.000
_cell.length_b   1.000
_cell.length_c   1.000
_cell.angle_alpha   90.00
_cell.angle_beta   90.00
_cell.angle_gamma   90.00
#
_symmetry.space_group_name_H-M   'P 1'
#
loop_
_entity.id
_entity.type
_entity.pdbx_description
1 polymer ?
#
loop_
_entity_poly.entity_id
_entity_poly.type
_entity_poly.pdbx_seq_one_letter_code
_entity_poly.pdbx_strand_id
1 'polypeptide(L)'
;MNDTYDKAGFQAVFERSFTWMNGFLRNVRRFADKTAMIDPIADKRWTYAQLNRDCNRLANALHARGVGPGDVVLYQLYNSPQFVLCYLAPQKLGAINSPTNFNLSAGETARLLERDRPKAYIYDCDVADMAQKALTLSTFRPEIILAVDYRGKRPALPAGHVFFEDFLQSAADTEPEVTCCPNLYDEVTRFGTSGTTGTPKGVPCNNVNEVLSAHDAIMHFPLTPSDVTMNMTPWFHRGGLHAGG
;
A
#
# COMPACT_ATOMS: atom_id res chain seq x y z
N MET A 1 5.85 -3.71 -48.68
CA MET A 1 4.92 -3.61 -47.59
C MET A 1 5.69 -3.01 -46.43
N ASN A 2 5.44 -1.75 -46.13
CA ASN A 2 6.04 -1.16 -44.91
C ASN A 2 5.42 -1.86 -43.73
N ASP A 3 6.26 -2.53 -42.96
CA ASP A 3 5.85 -3.13 -41.70
C ASP A 3 5.44 -1.98 -40.75
N THR A 4 4.13 -1.78 -40.60
CA THR A 4 3.57 -0.69 -39.79
C THR A 4 3.57 -1.03 -38.29
N TYR A 5 4.04 -2.21 -37.92
CA TYR A 5 4.11 -2.66 -36.54
C TYR A 5 5.48 -2.36 -35.92
N ASP A 6 5.53 -1.31 -35.13
CA ASP A 6 6.69 -1.00 -34.30
C ASP A 6 6.65 -1.82 -33.00
N LYS A 7 7.29 -2.96 -32.98
CA LYS A 7 7.38 -3.85 -31.81
C LYS A 7 8.03 -3.17 -30.61
N ALA A 8 9.08 -2.39 -30.81
CA ALA A 8 9.79 -1.74 -29.71
C ALA A 8 8.94 -0.62 -29.08
N GLY A 9 8.29 0.18 -29.92
CA GLY A 9 7.35 1.20 -29.47
C GLY A 9 6.15 0.61 -28.74
N PHE A 10 5.57 -0.48 -29.26
CA PHE A 10 4.50 -1.21 -28.60
C PHE A 10 4.93 -1.72 -27.22
N GLN A 11 6.10 -2.38 -27.15
CA GLN A 11 6.62 -2.91 -25.90
C GLN A 11 6.84 -1.81 -24.87
N ALA A 12 7.43 -0.67 -25.25
CA ALA A 12 7.66 0.45 -24.36
C ALA A 12 6.36 1.05 -23.82
N VAL A 13 5.31 1.16 -24.63
CA VAL A 13 3.98 1.61 -24.23
C VAL A 13 3.32 0.59 -23.29
N PHE A 14 3.40 -0.69 -23.65
CA PHE A 14 2.82 -1.77 -22.85
C PHE A 14 3.46 -1.82 -21.45
N GLU A 15 4.79 -1.82 -21.37
CA GLU A 15 5.52 -1.88 -20.09
C GLU A 15 5.19 -0.72 -19.14
N ARG A 16 4.89 0.46 -19.67
CA ARG A 16 4.47 1.62 -18.87
C ARG A 16 2.98 1.62 -18.50
N SER A 17 2.15 1.00 -19.32
CA SER A 17 0.70 1.06 -19.20
C SER A 17 0.11 -0.11 -18.42
N PHE A 18 0.75 -1.28 -18.45
CA PHE A 18 0.27 -2.50 -17.82
C PHE A 18 0.72 -2.57 -16.35
N THR A 19 0.31 -1.58 -15.55
CA THR A 19 0.62 -1.50 -14.13
C THR A 19 -0.65 -1.61 -13.29
N TRP A 20 -0.49 -2.06 -12.04
CA TRP A 20 -1.59 -2.15 -11.08
C TRP A 20 -2.27 -0.79 -10.89
N MET A 21 -1.48 0.27 -10.69
CA MET A 21 -2.00 1.62 -10.49
C MET A 21 -2.79 2.14 -11.69
N ASN A 22 -2.33 1.88 -12.92
CA ASN A 22 -3.11 2.24 -14.12
C ASN A 22 -4.43 1.47 -14.19
N GLY A 23 -4.47 0.23 -13.72
CA GLY A 23 -5.71 -0.56 -13.56
C GLY A 23 -6.67 0.11 -12.59
N PHE A 24 -6.20 0.51 -11.42
CA PHE A 24 -6.98 1.24 -10.42
C PHE A 24 -7.52 2.57 -10.97
N LEU A 25 -6.66 3.41 -11.54
CA LEU A 25 -7.06 4.71 -12.11
C LEU A 25 -8.05 4.57 -13.28
N ARG A 26 -7.94 3.51 -14.06
CA ARG A 26 -8.95 3.19 -15.09
C ARG A 26 -10.31 2.90 -14.45
N ASN A 27 -10.34 2.16 -13.35
CA ASN A 27 -11.58 1.88 -12.61
C ASN A 27 -12.14 3.16 -11.97
N VAL A 28 -11.31 4.03 -11.41
CA VAL A 28 -11.72 5.34 -10.91
C VAL A 28 -12.45 6.15 -11.99
N ARG A 29 -11.93 6.17 -13.23
CA ARG A 29 -12.58 6.87 -14.35
C ARG A 29 -13.87 6.20 -14.82
N ARG A 30 -13.92 4.87 -14.86
CA ARG A 30 -15.08 4.11 -15.38
C ARG A 30 -16.22 4.01 -14.38
N PHE A 31 -15.91 3.95 -13.10
CA PHE A 31 -16.82 3.60 -12.02
C PHE A 31 -16.78 4.62 -10.87
N ALA A 32 -16.57 5.90 -11.16
CA ALA A 32 -16.32 6.95 -10.18
C ALA A 32 -17.28 6.91 -8.97
N ASP A 33 -18.57 6.76 -9.24
CA ASP A 33 -19.64 6.80 -8.24
C ASP A 33 -20.01 5.43 -7.67
N LYS A 34 -19.41 4.34 -8.20
CA LYS A 34 -19.63 2.99 -7.68
C LYS A 34 -18.89 2.83 -6.35
N THR A 35 -19.50 2.10 -5.42
CA THR A 35 -18.85 1.68 -4.18
C THR A 35 -17.62 0.81 -4.49
N ALA A 36 -16.45 1.26 -4.05
CA ALA A 36 -15.17 0.56 -4.16
C ALA A 36 -14.81 -0.19 -2.88
N MET A 37 -15.18 0.35 -1.72
CA MET A 37 -14.82 -0.21 -0.43
C MET A 37 -15.94 0.00 0.59
N ILE A 38 -16.16 -1.00 1.44
CA ILE A 38 -17.11 -0.96 2.55
C ILE A 38 -16.35 -1.34 3.81
N ASP A 39 -16.46 -0.50 4.82
CA ASP A 39 -16.07 -0.80 6.19
C ASP A 39 -17.32 -1.09 7.01
N PRO A 40 -17.64 -2.37 7.30
CA PRO A 40 -18.85 -2.73 8.03
C PRO A 40 -18.78 -2.38 9.52
N ILE A 41 -17.58 -2.16 10.07
CA ILE A 41 -17.39 -1.83 11.49
C ILE A 41 -17.71 -0.36 11.74
N ALA A 42 -17.22 0.52 10.88
CA ALA A 42 -17.49 1.95 10.95
C ALA A 42 -18.78 2.36 10.20
N ASP A 43 -19.47 1.41 9.57
CA ASP A 43 -20.62 1.64 8.67
C ASP A 43 -20.33 2.72 7.60
N LYS A 44 -19.15 2.63 7.00
CA LYS A 44 -18.69 3.62 6.03
C LYS A 44 -18.44 2.98 4.67
N ARG A 45 -18.75 3.75 3.62
CA ARG A 45 -18.55 3.35 2.22
C ARG A 45 -17.74 4.39 1.48
N TRP A 46 -16.91 3.94 0.57
CA TRP A 46 -16.17 4.79 -0.35
C TRP A 46 -16.56 4.45 -1.77
N THR A 47 -16.85 5.43 -2.57
CA THR A 47 -16.85 5.27 -4.03
C THR A 47 -15.40 5.20 -4.53
N TYR A 48 -15.19 4.75 -5.78
CA TYR A 48 -13.87 4.80 -6.41
C TYR A 48 -13.26 6.20 -6.41
N ALA A 49 -14.08 7.22 -6.68
CA ALA A 49 -13.62 8.62 -6.64
C ALA A 49 -13.22 9.06 -5.23
N GLN A 50 -13.97 8.67 -4.19
CA GLN A 50 -13.64 9.01 -2.80
C GLN A 50 -12.37 8.29 -2.34
N LEU A 51 -12.25 6.99 -2.62
CA LEU A 51 -11.06 6.21 -2.30
C LEU A 51 -9.83 6.82 -2.99
N ASN A 52 -9.94 7.20 -4.26
CA ASN A 52 -8.84 7.83 -4.98
C ASN A 52 -8.41 9.17 -4.36
N ARG A 53 -9.36 10.01 -3.93
CA ARG A 53 -9.04 11.27 -3.24
C ARG A 53 -8.29 11.03 -1.91
N ASP A 54 -8.73 10.04 -1.13
CA ASP A 54 -8.05 9.72 0.13
C ASP A 54 -6.64 9.13 -0.12
N CYS A 55 -6.48 8.31 -1.18
CA CYS A 55 -5.15 7.87 -1.64
C CYS A 55 -4.27 9.05 -2.07
N ASN A 56 -4.84 10.02 -2.79
CA ASN A 56 -4.10 11.21 -3.21
C ASN A 56 -3.63 12.05 -2.01
N ARG A 57 -4.47 12.23 -0.98
CA ARG A 57 -4.06 12.92 0.26
C ARG A 57 -2.86 12.23 0.91
N LEU A 58 -2.89 10.92 1.05
CA LEU A 58 -1.75 10.20 1.62
C LEU A 58 -0.52 10.30 0.71
N ALA A 59 -0.68 10.14 -0.59
CA ALA A 59 0.43 10.25 -1.53
C ALA A 59 1.06 11.66 -1.49
N ASN A 60 0.26 12.73 -1.54
CA ASN A 60 0.75 14.10 -1.46
C ASN A 60 1.42 14.41 -0.11
N ALA A 61 0.86 13.93 1.01
CA ALA A 61 1.47 14.09 2.33
C ALA A 61 2.83 13.40 2.43
N LEU A 62 2.95 12.18 1.91
CA LEU A 62 4.20 11.42 1.85
C LEU A 62 5.21 12.11 0.92
N HIS A 63 4.76 12.54 -0.26
CA HIS A 63 5.61 13.25 -1.23
C HIS A 63 6.19 14.55 -0.68
N ALA A 64 5.37 15.35 0.03
CA ALA A 64 5.80 16.56 0.71
C ALA A 64 6.89 16.32 1.78
N ARG A 65 7.02 15.08 2.27
CA ARG A 65 8.08 14.63 3.20
C ARG A 65 9.19 13.87 2.47
N GLY A 66 9.25 13.98 1.14
CA GLY A 66 10.30 13.47 0.29
C GLY A 66 10.20 11.97 -0.04
N VAL A 67 9.05 11.32 0.18
CA VAL A 67 8.84 9.95 -0.31
C VAL A 67 8.70 9.96 -1.83
N GLY A 68 9.44 9.10 -2.52
CA GLY A 68 9.49 9.01 -3.96
C GLY A 68 9.86 7.62 -4.47
N PRO A 69 10.26 7.50 -5.75
CA PRO A 69 10.55 6.23 -6.38
C PRO A 69 11.58 5.39 -5.64
N GLY A 70 11.24 4.12 -5.37
CA GLY A 70 12.10 3.17 -4.68
C GLY A 70 12.13 3.29 -3.15
N ASP A 71 11.57 4.36 -2.57
CA ASP A 71 11.43 4.46 -1.12
C ASP A 71 10.42 3.42 -0.59
N VAL A 72 10.69 2.89 0.60
CA VAL A 72 9.79 1.91 1.22
C VAL A 72 8.88 2.59 2.23
N VAL A 73 7.58 2.29 2.13
CA VAL A 73 6.56 2.60 3.14
C VAL A 73 6.15 1.30 3.81
N LEU A 74 6.64 1.06 5.02
CA LEU A 74 6.35 -0.13 5.80
C LEU A 74 5.15 0.13 6.71
N TYR A 75 4.18 -0.81 6.76
CA TYR A 75 3.02 -0.64 7.63
C TYR A 75 2.58 -1.95 8.29
N GLN A 76 2.24 -1.85 9.58
CA GLN A 76 1.72 -2.92 10.44
C GLN A 76 0.31 -2.54 10.90
N LEU A 77 -0.67 -2.86 10.06
CA LEU A 77 -2.07 -2.49 10.26
C LEU A 77 -2.96 -3.73 10.23
N TYR A 78 -4.04 -3.70 10.98
CA TYR A 78 -5.15 -4.61 10.77
C TYR A 78 -5.83 -4.32 9.42
N ASN A 79 -6.69 -5.24 8.97
CA ASN A 79 -7.54 -4.99 7.81
C ASN A 79 -8.41 -3.75 8.12
N SER A 80 -8.16 -2.68 7.43
CA SER A 80 -8.79 -1.37 7.67
C SER A 80 -8.76 -0.51 6.40
N PRO A 81 -9.57 0.54 6.30
CA PRO A 81 -9.46 1.49 5.19
C PRO A 81 -8.06 2.08 5.04
N GLN A 82 -7.38 2.36 6.16
CA GLN A 82 -6.02 2.90 6.15
C GLN A 82 -5.01 1.91 5.55
N PHE A 83 -5.23 0.60 5.73
CA PHE A 83 -4.43 -0.41 5.05
C PHE A 83 -4.52 -0.27 3.52
N VAL A 84 -5.73 -0.10 2.99
CA VAL A 84 -5.95 0.09 1.54
C VAL A 84 -5.26 1.36 1.04
N LEU A 85 -5.33 2.46 1.80
CA LEU A 85 -4.62 3.69 1.47
C LEU A 85 -3.09 3.47 1.45
N CYS A 86 -2.53 2.77 2.44
CA CYS A 86 -1.11 2.44 2.51
C CYS A 86 -0.66 1.49 1.40
N TYR A 87 -1.56 0.67 0.86
CA TYR A 87 -1.27 -0.17 -0.29
C TYR A 87 -1.24 0.62 -1.60
N LEU A 88 -2.18 1.55 -1.80
CA LEU A 88 -2.34 2.28 -3.07
C LEU A 88 -1.48 3.55 -3.16
N ALA A 89 -1.43 4.36 -2.11
CA ALA A 89 -0.82 5.69 -2.18
C ALA A 89 0.69 5.68 -2.49
N PRO A 90 1.54 4.80 -1.90
CA PRO A 90 2.95 4.74 -2.25
C PRO A 90 3.17 4.43 -3.73
N GLN A 91 2.35 3.58 -4.33
CA GLN A 91 2.47 3.23 -5.75
C GLN A 91 2.26 4.43 -6.68
N LYS A 92 1.45 5.44 -6.27
CA LYS A 92 1.30 6.70 -7.02
C LYS A 92 2.61 7.49 -7.10
N LEU A 93 3.52 7.27 -6.17
CA LEU A 93 4.82 7.93 -6.07
C LEU A 93 5.97 7.09 -6.65
N GLY A 94 5.69 5.89 -7.16
CA GLY A 94 6.71 4.91 -7.51
C GLY A 94 7.45 4.35 -6.28
N ALA A 95 6.89 4.54 -5.10
CA ALA A 95 7.40 3.97 -3.85
C ALA A 95 6.85 2.56 -3.63
N ILE A 96 7.56 1.79 -2.81
CA ILE A 96 7.27 0.39 -2.50
C ILE A 96 6.39 0.34 -1.25
N ASN A 97 5.20 -0.22 -1.35
CA ASN A 97 4.39 -0.52 -0.19
C ASN A 97 4.85 -1.84 0.44
N SER A 98 4.96 -1.89 1.78
CA SER A 98 5.44 -3.08 2.51
C SER A 98 4.49 -3.46 3.63
N PRO A 99 3.43 -4.24 3.32
CA PRO A 99 2.51 -4.75 4.33
C PRO A 99 3.23 -5.76 5.23
N THR A 100 3.12 -5.56 6.53
CA THR A 100 3.87 -6.34 7.52
C THR A 100 2.95 -6.94 8.57
N ASN A 101 3.25 -8.15 8.99
CA ASN A 101 2.48 -8.88 9.99
C ASN A 101 2.46 -8.11 11.33
N PHE A 102 1.28 -7.74 11.79
CA PHE A 102 1.07 -7.04 13.05
C PHE A 102 1.33 -7.92 14.29
N ASN A 103 1.44 -9.25 14.13
CA ASN A 103 1.79 -10.18 15.23
C ASN A 103 3.30 -10.38 15.41
N LEU A 104 4.15 -9.70 14.64
CA LEU A 104 5.60 -9.80 14.83
C LEU A 104 6.02 -9.24 16.19
N SER A 105 7.02 -9.87 16.79
CA SER A 105 7.68 -9.34 17.98
C SER A 105 8.44 -8.04 17.67
N ALA A 106 8.75 -7.28 18.71
CA ALA A 106 9.54 -6.06 18.58
C ALA A 106 10.93 -6.32 17.94
N GLY A 107 11.58 -7.45 18.28
CA GLY A 107 12.87 -7.82 17.68
C GLY A 107 12.78 -8.18 16.20
N GLU A 108 11.70 -8.82 15.77
CA GLU A 108 11.46 -9.11 14.35
C GLU A 108 11.17 -7.85 13.57
N THR A 109 10.34 -6.97 14.12
CA THR A 109 10.04 -5.67 13.50
C THR A 109 11.27 -4.78 13.41
N ALA A 110 12.13 -4.76 14.44
CA ALA A 110 13.40 -4.04 14.41
C ALA A 110 14.31 -4.52 13.25
N ARG A 111 14.41 -5.83 13.06
CA ARG A 111 15.16 -6.39 11.92
C ARG A 111 14.58 -6.02 10.56
N LEU A 112 13.24 -5.89 10.45
CA LEU A 112 12.61 -5.39 9.23
C LEU A 112 12.93 -3.92 8.98
N LEU A 113 12.89 -3.07 10.00
CA LEU A 113 13.27 -1.66 9.90
C LEU A 113 14.73 -1.51 9.44
N GLU A 114 15.64 -2.34 9.95
CA GLU A 114 17.05 -2.33 9.57
C GLU A 114 17.29 -2.84 8.14
N ARG A 115 16.57 -3.89 7.73
CA ARG A 115 16.68 -4.48 6.40
C ARG A 115 16.12 -3.58 5.31
N ASP A 116 14.88 -3.11 5.51
CA ASP A 116 14.13 -2.41 4.47
C ASP A 116 14.38 -0.90 4.50
N ARG A 117 14.90 -0.38 5.60
CA ARG A 117 15.20 1.05 5.82
C ARG A 117 14.05 1.95 5.35
N PRO A 118 12.80 1.71 5.81
CA PRO A 118 11.64 2.39 5.29
C PRO A 118 11.71 3.90 5.59
N LYS A 119 11.34 4.72 4.62
CA LYS A 119 11.23 6.16 4.81
C LYS A 119 10.04 6.51 5.71
N ALA A 120 8.95 5.73 5.60
CA ALA A 120 7.80 5.84 6.48
C ALA A 120 7.51 4.49 7.16
N TYR A 121 7.20 4.53 8.45
CA TYR A 121 6.68 3.42 9.23
C TYR A 121 5.31 3.80 9.79
N ILE A 122 4.29 3.01 9.47
CA ILE A 122 2.90 3.25 9.85
C ILE A 122 2.42 2.05 10.65
N TYR A 123 1.92 2.28 11.86
CA TYR A 123 1.47 1.20 12.74
C TYR A 123 0.08 1.48 13.32
N ASP A 124 -0.66 0.43 13.66
CA ASP A 124 -1.92 0.53 14.38
C ASP A 124 -1.68 0.84 15.86
N CYS A 125 -2.48 1.71 16.46
CA CYS A 125 -2.38 2.07 17.88
C CYS A 125 -2.50 0.85 18.82
N ASP A 126 -3.20 -0.21 18.41
CA ASP A 126 -3.31 -1.44 19.22
C ASP A 126 -1.97 -2.20 19.31
N VAL A 127 -0.98 -1.92 18.45
CA VAL A 127 0.39 -2.48 18.52
C VAL A 127 1.44 -1.43 18.88
N ALA A 128 1.05 -0.29 19.42
CA ALA A 128 1.93 0.85 19.69
C ALA A 128 3.12 0.50 20.60
N ASP A 129 2.90 -0.27 21.66
CA ASP A 129 3.98 -0.70 22.59
C ASP A 129 5.02 -1.56 21.89
N MET A 130 4.58 -2.47 21.00
CA MET A 130 5.46 -3.30 20.19
C MET A 130 6.25 -2.44 19.21
N ALA A 131 5.58 -1.51 18.50
CA ALA A 131 6.20 -0.60 17.55
C ALA A 131 7.26 0.28 18.22
N GLN A 132 6.95 0.85 19.39
CA GLN A 132 7.90 1.65 20.17
C GLN A 132 9.14 0.85 20.59
N LYS A 133 8.95 -0.37 21.09
CA LYS A 133 10.05 -1.27 21.43
C LYS A 133 10.91 -1.62 20.21
N ALA A 134 10.27 -1.86 19.06
CA ALA A 134 10.99 -2.15 17.81
C ALA A 134 11.86 -0.96 17.37
N LEU A 135 11.32 0.26 17.42
CA LEU A 135 12.06 1.49 17.11
C LEU A 135 13.21 1.76 18.09
N THR A 136 13.10 1.28 19.34
CA THR A 136 14.19 1.39 20.33
C THR A 136 15.29 0.36 20.10
N LEU A 137 14.93 -0.84 19.64
CA LEU A 137 15.86 -1.93 19.35
C LEU A 137 16.59 -1.75 18.02
N SER A 138 15.95 -1.09 17.05
CA SER A 138 16.51 -0.86 15.72
C SER A 138 17.60 0.21 15.74
N THR A 139 18.69 -0.03 15.02
CA THR A 139 19.73 0.95 14.74
C THR A 139 19.30 1.96 13.65
N PHE A 140 18.23 1.64 12.92
CA PHE A 140 17.64 2.51 11.89
C PHE A 140 16.33 3.11 12.41
N ARG A 141 16.13 4.40 12.13
CA ARG A 141 14.89 5.11 12.46
C ARG A 141 14.26 5.73 11.21
N PRO A 142 12.99 5.40 10.89
CA PRO A 142 12.25 6.05 9.82
C PRO A 142 12.09 7.56 10.06
N GLU A 143 12.08 8.34 8.98
CA GLU A 143 11.86 9.80 9.05
C GLU A 143 10.40 10.16 9.37
N ILE A 144 9.46 9.31 8.90
CA ILE A 144 8.03 9.47 9.07
C ILE A 144 7.52 8.31 9.91
N ILE A 145 6.90 8.60 11.06
CA ILE A 145 6.31 7.57 11.92
C ILE A 145 4.87 7.96 12.19
N LEU A 146 3.92 7.13 11.69
CA LEU A 146 2.49 7.41 11.80
C LEU A 146 1.79 6.33 12.62
N ALA A 147 0.85 6.77 13.46
CA ALA A 147 -0.03 5.92 14.24
C ALA A 147 -1.45 5.99 13.68
N VAL A 148 -2.01 4.85 13.31
CA VAL A 148 -3.42 4.72 12.90
C VAL A 148 -4.27 4.42 14.12
N ASP A 149 -5.20 5.31 14.44
CA ASP A 149 -6.17 5.11 15.50
C ASP A 149 -7.54 4.75 14.93
N TYR A 150 -7.65 3.55 14.42
CA TYR A 150 -8.89 3.06 13.81
C TYR A 150 -10.09 3.07 14.80
N ARG A 151 -9.83 2.94 16.11
CA ARG A 151 -10.88 2.90 17.13
C ARG A 151 -11.21 4.27 17.72
N GLY A 152 -10.52 5.33 17.32
CA GLY A 152 -10.78 6.71 17.76
C GLY A 152 -10.51 7.00 19.24
N LYS A 153 -9.62 6.22 19.88
CA LYS A 153 -9.29 6.38 21.30
C LYS A 153 -8.31 7.52 21.58
N ARG A 154 -7.58 7.98 20.57
CA ARG A 154 -6.56 9.03 20.65
C ARG A 154 -5.58 8.84 21.82
N PRO A 155 -4.86 7.70 21.92
CA PRO A 155 -3.89 7.49 22.99
C PRO A 155 -2.75 8.51 22.88
N ALA A 156 -2.03 8.75 23.98
CA ALA A 156 -0.83 9.57 23.92
C ALA A 156 0.21 8.90 23.03
N LEU A 157 0.78 9.66 22.09
CA LEU A 157 1.82 9.17 21.19
C LEU A 157 3.23 9.50 21.72
N PRO A 158 4.23 8.66 21.45
CA PRO A 158 5.62 8.99 21.71
C PRO A 158 6.07 10.21 20.90
N ALA A 159 7.11 10.90 21.39
CA ALA A 159 7.66 12.06 20.71
C ALA A 159 8.10 11.71 19.27
N GLY A 160 7.72 12.55 18.31
CA GLY A 160 8.03 12.37 16.89
C GLY A 160 7.08 11.45 16.13
N HIS A 161 6.07 10.87 16.80
CA HIS A 161 5.00 10.13 16.13
C HIS A 161 3.81 11.06 15.87
N VAL A 162 3.10 10.85 14.77
CA VAL A 162 1.94 11.67 14.36
C VAL A 162 0.76 10.75 14.07
N PHE A 163 -0.46 11.18 14.41
CA PHE A 163 -1.64 10.45 13.98
C PHE A 163 -1.78 10.50 12.46
N PHE A 164 -2.18 9.39 11.88
CA PHE A 164 -2.37 9.25 10.43
C PHE A 164 -3.32 10.31 9.87
N GLU A 165 -4.44 10.55 10.53
CA GLU A 165 -5.44 11.54 10.12
C GLU A 165 -4.89 12.97 10.19
N ASP A 166 -4.11 13.29 11.22
CA ASP A 166 -3.49 14.61 11.37
C ASP A 166 -2.42 14.85 10.29
N PHE A 167 -1.70 13.79 9.92
CA PHE A 167 -0.72 13.85 8.82
C PHE A 167 -1.36 14.19 7.47
N LEU A 168 -2.62 13.77 7.25
CA LEU A 168 -3.36 14.02 6.01
C LEU A 168 -4.08 15.37 5.97
N GLN A 169 -4.22 16.08 7.09
CA GLN A 169 -5.18 17.17 7.27
C GLN A 169 -5.05 18.30 6.25
N SER A 170 -3.83 18.66 5.84
CA SER A 170 -3.57 19.75 4.90
C SER A 170 -3.18 19.28 3.50
N ALA A 171 -3.19 17.98 3.24
CA ALA A 171 -2.74 17.43 1.98
C ALA A 171 -3.81 17.56 0.88
N ALA A 172 -3.36 17.90 -0.34
CA ALA A 172 -4.23 17.98 -1.50
C ALA A 172 -4.81 16.59 -1.86
N ASP A 173 -6.04 16.57 -2.34
CA ASP A 173 -6.73 15.35 -2.80
C ASP A 173 -6.70 15.16 -4.32
N THR A 174 -5.96 16.02 -5.04
CA THR A 174 -5.66 15.89 -6.47
C THR A 174 -4.56 14.88 -6.72
N GLU A 175 -4.49 14.33 -7.94
CA GLU A 175 -3.39 13.43 -8.32
C GLU A 175 -2.03 14.07 -8.02
N PRO A 176 -1.10 13.33 -7.38
CA PRO A 176 0.22 13.87 -7.07
C PRO A 176 1.00 14.21 -8.34
N GLU A 177 1.67 15.35 -8.34
CA GLU A 177 2.58 15.76 -9.41
C GLU A 177 3.94 15.07 -9.22
N VAL A 178 4.09 13.91 -9.83
CA VAL A 178 5.31 13.11 -9.75
C VAL A 178 5.90 12.86 -11.14
N THR A 179 7.22 12.86 -11.23
CA THR A 179 7.94 12.63 -12.47
C THR A 179 8.27 11.15 -12.71
N CYS A 180 7.78 10.24 -11.85
CA CYS A 180 8.05 8.82 -12.04
C CYS A 180 7.24 8.25 -13.20
N CYS A 181 7.93 7.48 -14.04
CA CYS A 181 7.28 6.65 -15.05
C CYS A 181 7.32 5.20 -14.57
N PRO A 182 6.23 4.70 -13.95
CA PRO A 182 6.20 3.33 -13.46
C PRO A 182 6.42 2.36 -14.63
N ASN A 183 7.17 1.29 -14.35
CA ASN A 183 7.42 0.24 -15.30
C ASN A 183 6.81 -1.08 -14.80
N LEU A 184 6.50 -1.97 -15.75
CA LEU A 184 5.93 -3.28 -15.46
C LEU A 184 6.77 -4.12 -14.47
N TYR A 185 8.10 -3.96 -14.50
CA TYR A 185 9.04 -4.73 -13.69
C TYR A 185 9.48 -4.04 -12.40
N ASP A 186 9.05 -2.81 -12.15
CA ASP A 186 9.37 -2.11 -10.90
C ASP A 186 8.74 -2.84 -9.71
N GLU A 187 9.51 -2.98 -8.62
CA GLU A 187 8.97 -3.44 -7.34
C GLU A 187 7.94 -2.44 -6.84
N VAL A 188 6.73 -2.92 -6.55
CA VAL A 188 5.64 -2.09 -6.04
C VAL A 188 5.17 -2.54 -4.66
N THR A 189 5.36 -3.83 -4.33
CA THR A 189 4.99 -4.39 -3.03
C THR A 189 6.11 -5.28 -2.52
N ARG A 190 6.43 -5.19 -1.23
CA ARG A 190 7.38 -6.08 -0.55
C ARG A 190 6.70 -6.82 0.58
N PHE A 191 6.46 -8.12 0.40
CA PHE A 191 5.89 -8.96 1.43
C PHE A 191 6.96 -9.54 2.35
N GLY A 192 6.64 -9.69 3.65
CA GLY A 192 7.45 -10.46 4.59
C GLY A 192 7.03 -11.93 4.57
N THR A 193 8.00 -12.86 4.52
CA THR A 193 7.74 -14.28 4.78
C THR A 193 8.21 -14.64 6.18
N SER A 194 7.49 -15.57 6.84
CA SER A 194 7.97 -16.23 8.04
C SER A 194 9.16 -17.13 7.64
N GLY A 195 10.37 -16.58 7.73
CA GLY A 195 11.57 -17.37 7.44
C GLY A 195 11.73 -18.52 8.45
N THR A 196 11.91 -19.76 7.97
CA THR A 196 12.27 -20.93 8.79
C THR A 196 13.58 -20.73 9.58
N THR A 197 14.36 -19.70 9.25
CA THR A 197 15.63 -19.31 9.87
C THR A 197 15.52 -18.18 10.89
N GLY A 198 14.31 -17.79 11.29
CA GLY A 198 14.09 -16.76 12.32
C GLY A 198 14.22 -15.30 11.85
N THR A 199 14.64 -15.06 10.61
CA THR A 199 14.67 -13.70 10.04
C THR A 199 13.68 -13.64 8.87
N PRO A 200 12.64 -12.79 8.94
CA PRO A 200 11.69 -12.64 7.83
C PRO A 200 12.41 -12.19 6.55
N LYS A 201 12.19 -12.90 5.46
CA LYS A 201 12.72 -12.51 4.14
C LYS A 201 11.75 -11.56 3.47
N GLY A 202 12.28 -10.54 2.78
CA GLY A 202 11.51 -9.69 1.89
C GLY A 202 11.31 -10.39 0.54
N VAL A 203 10.08 -10.47 0.08
CA VAL A 203 9.73 -10.96 -1.25
C VAL A 203 9.26 -9.79 -2.09
N PRO A 204 10.10 -9.33 -3.05
CA PRO A 204 9.70 -8.24 -3.93
C PRO A 204 8.63 -8.75 -4.92
N CYS A 205 7.57 -7.97 -5.09
CA CYS A 205 6.55 -8.17 -6.09
C CYS A 205 6.51 -6.94 -7.00
N ASN A 206 6.55 -7.17 -8.30
CA ASN A 206 6.45 -6.13 -9.31
C ASN A 206 5.02 -6.03 -9.88
N ASN A 207 4.78 -5.07 -10.78
CA ASN A 207 3.47 -4.89 -11.40
C ASN A 207 2.97 -6.15 -12.12
N VAL A 208 3.86 -6.96 -12.73
CA VAL A 208 3.47 -8.23 -13.37
C VAL A 208 2.83 -9.16 -12.35
N ASN A 209 3.47 -9.30 -11.18
CA ASN A 209 2.95 -10.16 -10.11
C ASN A 209 1.58 -9.67 -9.61
N GLU A 210 1.42 -8.36 -9.43
CA GLU A 210 0.18 -7.78 -8.93
C GLU A 210 -0.96 -7.96 -9.93
N VAL A 211 -0.74 -7.57 -11.19
CA VAL A 211 -1.77 -7.63 -12.24
C VAL A 211 -2.17 -9.07 -12.56
N LEU A 212 -1.19 -9.98 -12.70
CA LEU A 212 -1.48 -11.37 -13.03
C LEU A 212 -2.17 -12.11 -11.88
N SER A 213 -1.83 -11.82 -10.62
CA SER A 213 -2.53 -12.42 -9.47
C SER A 213 -3.99 -11.99 -9.41
N ALA A 214 -4.29 -10.71 -9.66
CA ALA A 214 -5.67 -10.25 -9.72
C ALA A 214 -6.43 -10.86 -10.90
N HIS A 215 -5.78 -10.97 -12.06
CA HIS A 215 -6.37 -11.62 -13.24
C HIS A 215 -6.67 -13.10 -12.97
N ASP A 216 -5.76 -13.83 -12.32
CA ASP A 216 -5.95 -15.23 -11.94
C ASP A 216 -7.16 -15.39 -11.00
N ALA A 217 -7.29 -14.54 -9.99
CA ALA A 217 -8.45 -14.54 -9.11
C ALA A 217 -9.76 -14.30 -9.87
N ILE A 218 -9.80 -13.33 -10.80
CA ILE A 218 -10.99 -13.06 -11.63
C ILE A 218 -11.36 -14.27 -12.49
N MET A 219 -10.37 -14.95 -13.08
CA MET A 219 -10.61 -16.12 -13.93
C MET A 219 -11.12 -17.32 -13.15
N HIS A 220 -10.60 -17.55 -11.92
CA HIS A 220 -11.00 -18.68 -11.10
C HIS A 220 -12.38 -18.49 -10.44
N PHE A 221 -12.70 -17.27 -10.03
CA PHE A 221 -13.95 -16.95 -9.31
C PHE A 221 -15.02 -16.29 -10.17
N PRO A 222 -14.94 -16.32 -11.50
CA PRO A 222 -15.66 -15.54 -12.53
C PRO A 222 -16.19 -14.18 -12.02
N LEU A 223 -15.32 -13.38 -11.42
CA LEU A 223 -15.72 -12.09 -10.82
C LEU A 223 -16.12 -11.07 -11.88
N THR A 224 -17.18 -10.35 -11.60
CA THR A 224 -17.72 -9.29 -12.47
C THR A 224 -17.73 -7.94 -11.75
N PRO A 225 -17.88 -6.83 -12.47
CA PRO A 225 -18.00 -5.52 -11.83
C PRO A 225 -19.24 -5.37 -10.92
N SER A 226 -20.21 -6.27 -10.93
CA SER A 226 -21.38 -6.23 -10.03
C SER A 226 -21.17 -6.97 -8.71
N ASP A 227 -20.10 -7.75 -8.61
CA ASP A 227 -19.82 -8.53 -7.40
C ASP A 227 -19.29 -7.66 -6.26
N VAL A 228 -19.57 -8.10 -5.04
CA VAL A 228 -19.00 -7.56 -3.80
C VAL A 228 -18.27 -8.70 -3.12
N THR A 229 -16.98 -8.53 -2.91
CA THR A 229 -16.15 -9.53 -2.23
C THR A 229 -15.93 -9.14 -0.77
N MET A 230 -15.82 -10.14 0.10
CA MET A 230 -15.44 -9.97 1.49
C MET A 230 -14.23 -10.83 1.79
N ASN A 231 -13.17 -10.22 2.31
CA ASN A 231 -11.98 -10.93 2.68
C ASN A 231 -11.66 -10.75 4.17
N MET A 232 -11.72 -11.85 4.92
CA MET A 232 -11.45 -11.88 6.36
C MET A 232 -10.01 -12.30 6.70
N THR A 233 -9.23 -12.75 5.72
CA THR A 233 -7.84 -13.13 5.95
C THR A 233 -6.97 -11.89 6.13
N PRO A 234 -5.87 -11.96 6.91
CA PRO A 234 -4.98 -10.82 7.09
C PRO A 234 -4.37 -10.35 5.76
N TRP A 235 -4.54 -9.07 5.45
CA TRP A 235 -4.12 -8.49 4.17
C TRP A 235 -2.61 -8.31 4.03
N PHE A 236 -1.85 -8.40 5.12
CA PHE A 236 -0.38 -8.42 5.03
C PHE A 236 0.16 -9.70 4.37
N HIS A 237 -0.66 -10.74 4.20
CA HIS A 237 -0.34 -11.90 3.38
C HIS A 237 -0.87 -11.72 1.96
N ARG A 238 -0.08 -12.15 0.98
CA ARG A 238 -0.45 -12.06 -0.43
C ARG A 238 -1.81 -12.70 -0.72
N GLY A 239 -2.09 -13.90 -0.19
CA GLY A 239 -3.39 -14.56 -0.36
C GLY A 239 -4.56 -13.77 0.22
N GLY A 240 -4.34 -12.98 1.28
CA GLY A 240 -5.34 -12.09 1.85
C GLY A 240 -5.62 -10.88 0.96
N LEU A 241 -4.56 -10.27 0.44
CA LEU A 241 -4.67 -9.05 -0.35
C LEU A 241 -5.29 -9.30 -1.74
N HIS A 242 -4.94 -10.42 -2.39
CA HIS A 242 -5.38 -10.68 -3.76
C HIS A 242 -6.70 -11.47 -3.86
N ALA A 243 -7.11 -12.20 -2.81
CA ALA A 243 -8.38 -12.93 -2.82
C ALA A 243 -9.61 -12.02 -2.61
N GLY A 244 -9.43 -10.78 -2.22
CA GLY A 244 -10.50 -9.83 -1.95
C GLY A 244 -10.45 -8.52 -2.75
N GLY A 245 -9.46 -8.38 -3.61
CA GLY A 245 -9.23 -7.13 -4.35
C GLY A 245 -9.90 -7.09 -5.75
#